data_39ca3b42b7b90caf5ce7f40e370bda3b
#
_entry.id   39ca3b42b7b90caf5ce7f40e370bda3b
#
_cell.length_a   1.000
_cell.length_b   1.000
_cell.length_c   1.000
_cell.angle_alpha   90.00
_cell.angle_beta   90.00
_cell.angle_gamma   90.00
#
_symmetry.space_group_name_H-M   'P 1'
#
loop_
_entity.id
_entity.type
_entity.pdbx_description
1 polymer ?
#
loop_
_entity_poly.entity_id
_entity_poly.type
_entity_poly.pdbx_seq_one_letter_code
_entity_poly.pdbx_strand_id
1 'polypeptide(L)'
;YDTIHCYFVLKENMEKMLPRAMEKAFQVYRDQEEHDIYELREHGKTVYLRQSDIEYIERQERRVILHTKNQEYCCYQSLAKIAKQLGRNFLRCHGGYIINYNYIQVCKRETVEMISGVELPIGRTYRSQFHEQYMRLIEQHV
;
A
#
# COMPACT_ATOMS: atom_id res chain seq x y z
N TYR A 1 0.05 -15.40 -3.33
CA TYR A 1 1.00 -15.60 -3.78
C TYR A 1 1.33 -16.88 -3.44
N ASP A 2 1.05 -17.68 -4.05
CA ASP A 2 1.17 -18.61 -3.87
C ASP A 2 1.81 -19.48 -4.53
N THR A 3 1.79 -19.73 -5.66
CA THR A 3 2.69 -20.60 -6.25
C THR A 3 4.02 -20.22 -5.89
N ILE A 4 4.12 -19.10 -5.36
CA ILE A 4 5.35 -18.61 -5.07
C ILE A 4 5.65 -18.75 -3.64
N HIS A 5 4.72 -19.31 -2.90
CA HIS A 5 4.91 -19.49 -1.56
C HIS A 5 5.94 -20.48 -1.21
N CYS A 6 6.02 -21.56 -1.87
CA CYS A 6 7.04 -22.52 -1.64
C CYS A 6 8.41 -21.97 -1.80
N TYR A 7 8.51 -21.05 -2.71
CA TYR A 7 9.68 -20.40 -3.04
C TYR A 7 10.22 -19.54 -1.91
N PHE A 8 9.41 -18.99 -1.03
CA PHE A 8 9.93 -18.24 0.07
C PHE A 8 10.56 -19.11 1.09
N VAL A 9 10.00 -20.23 1.34
CA VAL A 9 10.53 -21.15 2.32
C VAL A 9 11.91 -21.64 1.93
N LEU A 10 12.13 -21.82 0.63
CA LEU A 10 13.38 -22.31 0.12
C LEU A 10 14.33 -21.25 -0.39
N LYS A 11 14.00 -20.01 -0.13
CA LYS A 11 14.70 -18.89 -0.69
C LYS A 11 16.22 -18.95 -0.60
N GLU A 12 16.74 -19.15 0.57
CA GLU A 12 18.18 -19.18 0.77
C GLU A 12 18.85 -20.33 0.05
N ASN A 13 18.24 -21.49 0.07
CA ASN A 13 18.79 -22.65 -0.58
C ASN A 13 18.73 -22.53 -2.08
N MET A 14 17.66 -21.96 -2.60
CA MET A 14 17.49 -21.80 -4.01
C MET A 14 18.51 -20.85 -4.61
N GLU A 15 18.87 -19.82 -3.90
CA GLU A 15 19.85 -18.88 -4.38
C GLU A 15 21.20 -19.53 -4.63
N LYS A 16 21.54 -20.55 -3.88
CA LYS A 16 22.82 -21.25 -4.04
C LYS A 16 22.81 -22.26 -5.16
N MET A 17 21.62 -22.75 -5.51
CA MET A 17 21.51 -23.85 -6.44
C MET A 17 20.99 -23.51 -7.84
N LEU A 18 20.48 -22.29 -8.01
CA LEU A 18 19.91 -21.91 -9.29
C LEU A 18 20.94 -21.58 -10.34
N PRO A 19 20.67 -21.94 -11.60
CA PRO A 19 21.52 -21.51 -12.71
C PRO A 19 21.42 -19.99 -12.84
N ARG A 20 22.42 -19.39 -13.44
CA ARG A 20 22.46 -17.95 -13.57
C ARG A 20 21.21 -17.31 -14.12
N ALA A 21 20.64 -17.89 -15.15
CA ALA A 21 19.44 -17.33 -15.75
C ALA A 21 18.28 -17.29 -14.77
N MET A 22 18.15 -18.33 -13.97
CA MET A 22 17.08 -18.40 -12.99
C MET A 22 17.35 -17.49 -11.81
N GLU A 23 18.61 -17.32 -11.46
CA GLU A 23 18.96 -16.39 -10.40
C GLU A 23 18.54 -14.99 -10.76
N LYS A 24 18.75 -14.62 -12.03
CA LYS A 24 18.38 -13.30 -12.48
C LYS A 24 16.87 -13.08 -12.41
N ALA A 25 16.10 -14.07 -12.82
CA ALA A 25 14.65 -14.01 -12.76
C ALA A 25 14.17 -13.92 -11.30
N PHE A 26 14.83 -14.67 -10.43
CA PHE A 26 14.51 -14.68 -9.02
C PHE A 26 14.78 -13.31 -8.39
N GLN A 27 15.87 -12.65 -8.76
CA GLN A 27 16.18 -11.33 -8.25
C GLN A 27 15.18 -10.28 -8.72
N VAL A 28 14.74 -10.37 -9.97
CA VAL A 28 13.74 -9.44 -10.48
C VAL A 28 12.45 -9.55 -9.67
N TYR A 29 12.06 -10.78 -9.35
CA TYR A 29 10.87 -11.00 -8.57
C TYR A 29 11.04 -10.45 -7.16
N ARG A 30 12.19 -10.64 -6.56
CA ARG A 30 12.48 -10.12 -5.23
C ARG A 30 12.43 -8.60 -5.21
N ASP A 31 12.99 -7.96 -6.23
CA ASP A 31 13.00 -6.51 -6.32
C ASP A 31 11.58 -5.97 -6.40
N GLN A 32 10.72 -6.63 -7.16
CA GLN A 32 9.32 -6.24 -7.24
C GLN A 32 8.63 -6.35 -5.89
N GLU A 33 8.94 -7.42 -5.17
CA GLU A 33 8.35 -7.63 -3.87
C GLU A 33 8.83 -6.59 -2.88
N GLU A 34 10.09 -6.22 -2.96
CA GLU A 34 10.63 -5.19 -2.07
C GLU A 34 9.97 -3.85 -2.32
N HIS A 35 9.63 -3.55 -3.58
CA HIS A 35 8.93 -2.31 -3.92
C HIS A 35 7.51 -2.29 -3.36
N ASP A 36 6.93 -3.46 -3.10
CA ASP A 36 5.59 -3.56 -2.58
C ASP A 36 5.53 -3.61 -1.06
N ILE A 37 6.67 -3.54 -0.41
CA ILE A 37 6.74 -3.59 1.05
C ILE A 37 6.95 -2.20 1.62
N TYR A 38 6.22 -1.89 2.67
CA TYR A 38 6.37 -0.65 3.39
C TYR A 38 7.01 -0.93 4.74
N GLU A 39 8.07 -0.21 5.04
CA GLU A 39 8.77 -0.35 6.30
C GLU A 39 8.20 0.63 7.32
N LEU A 40 7.68 0.12 8.41
CA LEU A 40 7.06 0.93 9.45
C LEU A 40 7.82 0.78 10.76
N ARG A 41 8.13 1.90 11.40
CA ARG A 41 8.78 1.87 12.71
C ARG A 41 7.75 2.19 13.78
N GLU A 42 7.57 1.25 14.68
CA GLU A 42 6.57 1.36 15.71
C GLU A 42 7.15 0.92 17.06
N HIS A 43 7.12 1.79 18.04
CA HIS A 43 7.55 1.47 19.42
C HIS A 43 8.90 0.76 19.49
N GLY A 44 9.89 1.27 18.79
CA GLY A 44 11.23 0.71 18.86
C GLY A 44 11.45 -0.55 18.05
N LYS A 45 10.44 -0.99 17.29
CA LYS A 45 10.59 -2.14 16.42
C LYS A 45 10.24 -1.74 14.99
N THR A 46 10.71 -2.52 14.05
CA THR A 46 10.42 -2.30 12.64
C THR A 46 9.47 -3.38 12.15
N VAL A 47 8.39 -2.94 11.51
CA VAL A 47 7.40 -3.86 10.96
C VAL A 47 7.39 -3.70 9.46
N TYR A 48 7.42 -4.81 8.74
CA TYR A 48 7.36 -4.80 7.28
C TYR A 48 5.97 -5.22 6.84
N LEU A 49 5.29 -4.32 6.13
CA LEU A 49 3.92 -4.55 5.68
C LEU A 49 3.87 -4.62 4.18
N ARG A 50 3.04 -5.50 3.64
CA ARG A 50 2.79 -5.48 2.21
C ARG A 50 1.85 -4.32 1.94
N GLN A 51 2.20 -3.49 0.98
CA GLN A 51 1.35 -2.36 0.65
C GLN A 51 -0.05 -2.82 0.23
N SER A 52 -0.14 -3.99 -0.38
CA SER A 52 -1.44 -4.54 -0.79
C SER A 52 -2.34 -4.89 0.40
N ASP A 53 -1.80 -4.99 1.60
CA ASP A 53 -2.60 -5.28 2.78
C ASP A 53 -3.11 -4.01 3.46
N ILE A 54 -2.60 -2.86 3.08
CA ILE A 54 -3.01 -1.59 3.69
C ILE A 54 -4.26 -1.09 2.98
N GLU A 55 -5.33 -0.92 3.75
CA GLU A 55 -6.58 -0.44 3.20
C GLU A 55 -6.60 1.07 3.08
N TYR A 56 -6.33 1.76 4.17
CA TYR A 56 -6.20 3.21 4.15
C TYR A 56 -5.37 3.66 5.33
N ILE A 57 -4.94 4.91 5.30
CA ILE A 57 -4.09 5.50 6.33
C ILE A 57 -4.75 6.78 6.79
N GLU A 58 -4.88 6.96 8.10
CA GLU A 58 -5.49 8.16 8.62
C GLU A 58 -4.60 8.84 9.65
N ARG A 59 -4.66 10.16 9.67
CA ARG A 59 -3.94 10.93 10.66
C ARG A 59 -4.88 11.23 11.82
N GLN A 60 -4.43 10.91 13.03
CA GLN A 60 -5.14 11.27 14.25
C GLN A 60 -4.20 12.11 15.09
N GLU A 61 -4.41 13.41 15.08
CA GLU A 61 -3.58 14.37 15.83
C GLU A 61 -2.12 14.28 15.39
N ARG A 62 -1.23 13.77 16.25
CA ARG A 62 0.20 13.69 15.95
C ARG A 62 0.63 12.35 15.40
N ARG A 63 -0.26 11.39 15.39
CA ARG A 63 0.09 10.05 14.93
C ARG A 63 -0.69 9.68 13.68
N VAL A 64 -0.19 8.67 13.01
CA VAL A 64 -0.79 8.16 11.80
C VAL A 64 -1.11 6.69 12.02
N ILE A 65 -2.31 6.28 11.65
CA ILE A 65 -2.74 4.91 11.80
C ILE A 65 -2.89 4.26 10.44
N LEU A 66 -2.22 3.13 10.26
CA LEU A 66 -2.33 2.34 9.03
C LEU A 66 -3.31 1.21 9.27
N HIS A 67 -4.44 1.26 8.56
CA HIS A 67 -5.47 0.23 8.69
C HIS A 67 -5.19 -0.87 7.67
N THR A 68 -4.90 -2.07 8.16
CA THR A 68 -4.69 -3.21 7.29
C THR A 68 -5.83 -4.19 7.43
N LYS A 69 -5.81 -5.24 6.64
CA LYS A 69 -6.84 -6.27 6.70
C LYS A 69 -6.99 -6.89 8.08
N ASN A 70 -5.88 -7.05 8.77
CA ASN A 70 -5.85 -7.81 10.01
C ASN A 70 -5.76 -6.98 11.28
N GLN A 71 -5.08 -5.84 11.19
CA GLN A 71 -4.90 -5.02 12.39
C GLN A 71 -4.47 -3.61 12.01
N GLU A 72 -4.34 -2.77 13.03
CA GLU A 72 -3.92 -1.39 12.84
C GLU A 72 -2.50 -1.23 13.35
N TYR A 73 -1.76 -0.35 12.69
CA TYR A 73 -0.40 0.01 13.09
C TYR A 73 -0.34 1.51 13.25
N CYS A 74 0.55 1.96 14.12
CA CYS A 74 0.64 3.38 14.44
C CYS A 74 2.07 3.87 14.27
N CYS A 75 2.23 5.07 13.73
CA CYS A 75 3.55 5.69 13.65
C CYS A 75 3.38 7.20 13.77
N TYR A 76 4.52 7.90 13.84
CA TYR A 76 4.52 9.35 14.05
C TYR A 76 5.10 10.12 12.86
N GLN A 77 5.07 9.55 11.68
CA GLN A 77 5.50 10.24 10.48
C GLN A 77 4.36 11.07 9.89
N SER A 78 4.70 12.06 9.08
CA SER A 78 3.67 12.86 8.41
C SER A 78 3.07 12.06 7.25
N LEU A 79 1.81 12.36 6.91
CA LEU A 79 1.16 11.70 5.78
C LEU A 79 1.89 12.00 4.48
N ALA A 80 2.39 13.21 4.33
CA ALA A 80 3.12 13.59 3.12
C ALA A 80 4.34 12.71 2.92
N LYS A 81 5.06 12.42 4.00
CA LYS A 81 6.24 11.59 3.93
C LYS A 81 5.86 10.15 3.59
N ILE A 82 4.80 9.66 4.22
CA ILE A 82 4.32 8.31 3.97
C ILE A 82 3.86 8.17 2.53
N ALA A 83 3.16 9.17 2.02
CA ALA A 83 2.67 9.15 0.65
C ALA A 83 3.80 9.01 -0.37
N LYS A 84 4.96 9.59 -0.08
CA LYS A 84 6.11 9.49 -0.97
C LYS A 84 6.72 8.11 -0.99
N GLN A 85 6.49 7.34 0.06
CA GLN A 85 7.06 6.00 0.19
C GLN A 85 6.12 4.92 -0.35
N LEU A 86 4.88 5.25 -0.63
CA LEU A 86 3.89 4.30 -1.11
C LEU A 86 3.81 4.28 -2.62
N GLY A 87 3.30 3.19 -3.16
CA GLY A 87 3.17 3.04 -4.60
C GLY A 87 2.01 3.85 -5.17
N ARG A 88 1.86 3.77 -6.48
CA ARG A 88 0.88 4.58 -7.22
C ARG A 88 -0.58 4.21 -6.96
N ASN A 89 -0.82 3.08 -6.31
CA ASN A 89 -2.19 2.68 -6.00
C ASN A 89 -2.75 3.42 -4.78
N PHE A 90 -1.93 4.24 -4.14
CA PHE A 90 -2.36 4.99 -2.98
C PHE A 90 -2.71 6.43 -3.38
N LEU A 91 -3.90 6.85 -3.02
CA LEU A 91 -4.44 8.14 -3.41
C LEU A 91 -4.67 9.00 -2.18
N ARG A 92 -4.28 10.27 -2.28
CA ARG A 92 -4.52 11.23 -1.22
C ARG A 92 -5.89 11.84 -1.44
N CYS A 93 -6.85 11.52 -0.59
CA CYS A 93 -8.21 12.03 -0.75
C CYS A 93 -8.56 13.16 0.21
N HIS A 94 -7.72 13.37 1.20
CA HIS A 94 -8.01 14.38 2.22
C HIS A 94 -6.71 14.71 2.95
N GLY A 95 -6.67 15.84 3.63
CA GLY A 95 -5.50 16.19 4.41
C GLY A 95 -5.16 15.19 5.49
N GLY A 96 -6.11 14.40 5.92
CA GLY A 96 -5.93 13.39 6.95
C GLY A 96 -6.03 11.95 6.48
N TYR A 97 -6.18 11.70 5.18
CA TYR A 97 -6.38 10.34 4.68
C TYR A 97 -5.63 10.04 3.39
N ILE A 98 -5.10 8.82 3.33
CA ILE A 98 -4.55 8.24 2.11
C ILE A 98 -5.26 6.90 1.95
N ILE A 99 -5.77 6.60 0.77
CA ILE A 99 -6.51 5.35 0.55
C ILE A 99 -5.88 4.50 -0.52
N ASN A 100 -6.08 3.19 -0.41
CA ASN A 100 -5.59 2.24 -1.39
C ASN A 100 -6.68 2.01 -2.43
N TYR A 101 -6.36 2.29 -3.70
CA TYR A 101 -7.29 2.14 -4.80
C TYR A 101 -7.97 0.76 -4.80
N ASN A 102 -7.22 -0.28 -4.48
CA ASN A 102 -7.74 -1.65 -4.56
C ASN A 102 -8.82 -1.95 -3.52
N TYR A 103 -9.00 -1.09 -2.54
CA TYR A 103 -10.01 -1.27 -1.51
C TYR A 103 -11.20 -0.31 -1.66
N ILE A 104 -11.25 0.45 -2.75
CA ILE A 104 -12.38 1.35 -3.00
C ILE A 104 -13.54 0.54 -3.51
N GLN A 105 -14.67 0.62 -2.86
CA GLN A 105 -15.87 -0.04 -3.33
C GLN A 105 -16.74 0.92 -4.13
N VAL A 106 -16.95 2.13 -3.62
CA VAL A 106 -17.74 3.14 -4.30
C VAL A 106 -17.04 4.48 -4.19
N CYS A 107 -16.86 5.14 -5.32
CA CYS A 107 -16.26 6.46 -5.34
C CYS A 107 -17.36 7.47 -5.66
N LYS A 108 -17.67 8.34 -4.71
CA LYS A 108 -18.64 9.40 -4.88
C LYS A 108 -17.92 10.72 -5.08
N ARG A 109 -18.68 11.78 -5.29
CA ARG A 109 -18.06 13.08 -5.51
C ARG A 109 -17.35 13.63 -4.29
N GLU A 110 -17.93 13.44 -3.13
CA GLU A 110 -17.39 14.01 -1.89
C GLU A 110 -16.91 12.98 -0.88
N THR A 111 -17.17 11.71 -1.11
CA THR A 111 -16.76 10.65 -0.21
C THR A 111 -16.36 9.41 -0.99
N VAL A 112 -15.63 8.53 -0.30
CA VAL A 112 -15.22 7.24 -0.86
C VAL A 112 -15.65 6.17 0.12
N GLU A 113 -16.32 5.13 -0.37
CA GLU A 113 -16.71 4.02 0.46
C GLU A 113 -15.72 2.88 0.23
N MET A 114 -15.12 2.41 1.29
CA MET A 114 -14.14 1.34 1.21
C MET A 114 -14.81 -0.03 1.33
N ILE A 115 -14.12 -1.07 0.90
CA ILE A 115 -14.66 -2.42 0.95
C ILE A 115 -15.07 -2.82 2.36
N SER A 116 -14.36 -2.34 3.36
CA SER A 116 -14.68 -2.62 4.76
C SER A 116 -15.96 -1.95 5.24
N GLY A 117 -16.53 -1.05 4.45
CA GLY A 117 -17.72 -0.31 4.83
C GLY A 117 -17.44 1.07 5.37
N VAL A 118 -16.18 1.42 5.55
CA VAL A 118 -15.82 2.74 6.06
C VAL A 118 -15.99 3.77 4.94
N GLU A 119 -16.59 4.90 5.26
CA GLU A 119 -16.74 5.98 4.31
C GLU A 119 -15.82 7.12 4.71
N LEU A 120 -14.97 7.55 3.77
CA LEU A 120 -13.97 8.57 4.02
C LEU A 120 -14.26 9.81 3.17
N PRO A 121 -14.00 11.01 3.71
CA PRO A 121 -14.28 12.24 2.97
C PRO A 121 -13.22 12.54 1.93
N ILE A 122 -13.62 13.18 0.84
CA ILE A 122 -12.69 13.70 -0.15
C ILE A 122 -12.63 15.20 0.09
N GLY A 123 -11.48 15.68 0.54
CA GLY A 123 -11.31 17.09 0.84
C GLY A 123 -11.43 17.95 -0.40
N ARG A 124 -11.96 19.17 -0.22
CA ARG A 124 -12.21 20.06 -1.35
C ARG A 124 -10.95 20.32 -2.17
N THR A 125 -9.82 20.53 -1.52
CA THR A 125 -8.57 20.83 -2.22
C THR A 125 -7.98 19.59 -2.90
N TYR A 126 -8.40 18.41 -2.51
CA TYR A 126 -7.89 17.15 -3.08
C TYR A 126 -8.79 16.55 -4.14
N ARG A 127 -9.98 17.09 -4.27
CA ARG A 127 -11.02 16.47 -5.09
C ARG A 127 -10.62 16.28 -6.55
N SER A 128 -10.13 17.34 -7.16
CA SER A 128 -9.79 17.30 -8.57
C SER A 128 -8.67 16.31 -8.85
N GLN A 129 -7.60 16.39 -8.06
CA GLN A 129 -6.46 15.52 -8.23
C GLN A 129 -6.81 14.06 -7.93
N PHE A 130 -7.62 13.85 -6.90
CA PHE A 130 -8.04 12.51 -6.53
C PHE A 130 -8.83 11.84 -7.65
N HIS A 131 -9.81 12.55 -8.19
CA HIS A 131 -10.64 11.97 -9.25
C HIS A 131 -9.83 11.72 -10.53
N GLU A 132 -8.88 12.57 -10.83
CA GLU A 132 -8.04 12.39 -11.99
C GLU A 132 -7.18 11.13 -11.82
N GLN A 133 -6.56 10.97 -10.67
CA GLN A 133 -5.73 9.80 -10.40
C GLN A 133 -6.57 8.52 -10.36
N TYR A 134 -7.74 8.61 -9.78
CA TYR A 134 -8.64 7.48 -9.70
C TYR A 134 -9.04 7.00 -11.10
N MET A 135 -9.39 7.92 -11.97
CA MET A 135 -9.77 7.58 -13.34
C MET A 135 -8.60 6.96 -14.11
N ARG A 136 -7.39 7.45 -13.88
CA ARG A 136 -6.21 6.86 -14.51
C ARG A 136 -6.02 5.40 -14.09
N LEU A 137 -6.23 5.13 -12.81
CA LEU A 137 -6.08 3.77 -12.30
C LEU A 137 -7.15 2.85 -12.86
N ILE A 138 -8.36 3.35 -13.00
CA ILE A 138 -9.44 2.58 -13.63
C ILE A 138 -9.07 2.22 -15.07
N GLU A 139 -8.55 3.18 -15.82
CA GLU A 139 -8.15 2.94 -17.19
C GLU A 139 -7.05 1.91 -17.32
N GLN A 140 -6.11 1.90 -16.36
CA GLN A 140 -5.01 0.95 -16.38
C GLN A 140 -5.47 -0.47 -16.06
N HIS A 141 -6.58 -0.61 -15.36
CA HIS A 141 -7.09 -1.91 -14.94
C HIS A 141 -8.24 -2.45 -15.78
N VAL A 142 -8.58 -1.77 -16.84
CA VAL A 142 -9.64 -2.22 -17.74
C VAL A 142 -9.13 -2.99 -18.95
#